data_1e7afc00c7a75e0504e092bbe2b67eda
#
_entry.id   1e7afc00c7a75e0504e092bbe2b67eda
#
_cell.length_a   1.000
_cell.length_b   1.000
_cell.length_c   1.000
_cell.angle_alpha   90.00
_cell.angle_beta   90.00
_cell.angle_gamma   90.00
#
_symmetry.space_group_name_H-M   'P 1'
#
loop_
_entity.id
_entity.type
_entity.pdbx_description
1 polymer ?
#
loop_
_entity_poly.entity_id
_entity_poly.type
_entity_poly.pdbx_seq_one_letter_code
_entity_poly.pdbx_strand_id
1 'polypeptide(L)'
;MINWDNFYVFAAVSICLWLIGAVFALRSSTRSKTAIGFTSGGIIVLAVFITGLWLFLQRPPLRTMGETRLWYSFFMGIAGLLTYIRWQYRWILSFSALLATVFVIINLMKPEIHDQSLMPALQSIWFIPHVTVYVLLLCIGLCFYNRIDRVVPP
;
A
#
# COMPACT_ATOMS: atom_id res chain seq x y z
N MET A 1 -23.24 0.97 1.17
CA MET A 1 -22.27 1.96 0.64
C MET A 1 -21.02 1.90 1.50
N ILE A 2 -19.83 1.93 0.91
CA ILE A 2 -18.56 1.87 1.66
C ILE A 2 -18.22 3.28 2.13
N ASN A 3 -18.23 3.48 3.47
CA ASN A 3 -17.93 4.74 4.14
C ASN A 3 -16.76 4.54 5.11
N TRP A 4 -16.26 5.62 5.70
CA TRP A 4 -15.29 5.57 6.77
C TRP A 4 -15.76 4.75 7.99
N ASP A 5 -17.08 4.68 8.23
CA ASP A 5 -17.66 3.86 9.31
C ASP A 5 -17.36 2.37 9.14
N ASN A 6 -17.21 1.90 7.89
CA ASN A 6 -16.87 0.50 7.60
C ASN A 6 -15.35 0.25 7.54
N PHE A 7 -14.54 1.30 7.67
CA PHE A 7 -13.09 1.20 7.51
C PHE A 7 -12.46 0.19 8.47
N TYR A 8 -12.95 0.11 9.70
CA TYR A 8 -12.40 -0.79 10.72
C TYR A 8 -12.44 -2.28 10.29
N VAL A 9 -13.47 -2.69 9.57
CA VAL A 9 -13.59 -4.07 9.08
C VAL A 9 -12.54 -4.35 7.99
N PHE A 10 -12.47 -3.48 6.98
CA PHE A 10 -11.50 -3.62 5.88
C PHE A 10 -10.06 -3.52 6.39
N ALA A 11 -9.80 -2.63 7.33
CA ALA A 11 -8.51 -2.47 7.96
C ALA A 11 -8.10 -3.74 8.73
N ALA A 12 -8.98 -4.26 9.59
CA ALA A 12 -8.72 -5.47 10.37
C ALA A 12 -8.41 -6.67 9.46
N VAL A 13 -9.22 -6.88 8.42
CA VAL A 13 -9.01 -7.96 7.46
C VAL A 13 -7.68 -7.80 6.71
N SER A 14 -7.37 -6.59 6.22
CA SER A 14 -6.10 -6.32 5.52
C SER A 14 -4.89 -6.55 6.42
N ILE A 15 -4.93 -6.07 7.67
CA ILE A 15 -3.87 -6.25 8.67
C ILE A 15 -3.65 -7.74 8.94
N CYS A 16 -4.72 -8.50 9.21
CA CYS A 16 -4.62 -9.93 9.46
C CYS A 16 -3.98 -10.66 8.28
N LEU A 17 -4.41 -10.37 7.05
CA LEU A 17 -3.86 -10.99 5.85
C LEU A 17 -2.37 -10.64 5.65
N TRP A 18 -1.97 -9.40 5.89
CA TRP A 18 -0.57 -8.97 5.78
C TRP A 18 0.32 -9.62 6.85
N LEU A 19 -0.14 -9.69 8.10
CA LEU A 19 0.61 -10.33 9.18
C LEU A 19 0.77 -11.84 8.93
N ILE A 20 -0.29 -12.52 8.50
CA ILE A 20 -0.23 -13.93 8.11
C ILE A 20 0.75 -14.11 6.94
N GLY A 21 0.65 -13.28 5.91
CA GLY A 21 1.57 -13.30 4.77
C GLY A 21 3.03 -13.09 5.18
N ALA A 22 3.30 -12.14 6.09
CA ALA A 22 4.64 -11.89 6.61
C ALA A 22 5.20 -13.09 7.40
N VAL A 23 4.39 -13.73 8.24
CA VAL A 23 4.79 -14.93 9.00
C VAL A 23 5.12 -16.08 8.06
N PHE A 24 4.30 -16.34 7.03
CA PHE A 24 4.58 -17.36 6.04
C PHE A 24 5.83 -17.05 5.21
N ALA A 25 6.09 -15.78 4.88
CA ALA A 25 7.30 -15.38 4.18
C ALA A 25 8.57 -15.63 5.01
N LEU A 26 8.53 -15.36 6.32
CA LEU A 26 9.67 -15.57 7.22
C LEU A 26 9.93 -17.06 7.49
N ARG A 27 8.87 -17.86 7.61
CA ARG A 27 8.98 -19.29 7.90
C ARG A 27 9.46 -20.13 6.70
N SER A 28 9.16 -19.71 5.49
CA SER A 28 9.48 -20.46 4.29
C SER A 28 10.95 -20.26 3.89
N SER A 29 11.66 -21.36 3.60
CA SER A 29 13.03 -21.31 3.08
C SER A 29 13.10 -20.86 1.62
N THR A 30 12.02 -21.07 0.87
CA THR A 30 11.91 -20.72 -0.56
C THR A 30 10.75 -19.76 -0.80
N ARG A 31 10.54 -19.34 -2.07
CA ARG A 31 9.42 -18.50 -2.46
C ARG A 31 8.08 -19.12 -2.05
N SER A 32 7.43 -18.55 -1.06
CA SER A 32 6.15 -19.03 -0.56
C SER A 32 5.00 -18.48 -1.39
N LYS A 33 4.30 -19.34 -2.13
CA LYS A 33 3.08 -18.98 -2.86
C LYS A 33 1.97 -18.54 -1.90
N THR A 34 1.93 -19.13 -0.70
CA THR A 34 0.96 -18.78 0.34
C THR A 34 1.19 -17.36 0.86
N ALA A 35 2.44 -16.95 1.10
CA ALA A 35 2.78 -15.60 1.50
C ALA A 35 2.34 -14.58 0.44
N ILE A 36 2.57 -14.87 -0.85
CA ILE A 36 2.12 -14.02 -1.95
C ILE A 36 0.59 -13.92 -1.97
N GLY A 37 -0.11 -15.06 -1.82
CA GLY A 37 -1.57 -15.10 -1.81
C GLY A 37 -2.19 -14.26 -0.69
N PHE A 38 -1.70 -14.40 0.54
CA PHE A 38 -2.20 -13.64 1.68
C PHE A 38 -1.87 -12.14 1.56
N THR A 39 -0.65 -11.78 1.17
CA THR A 39 -0.26 -10.37 1.00
C THR A 39 -1.05 -9.71 -0.13
N SER A 40 -1.21 -10.38 -1.27
CA SER A 40 -2.04 -9.86 -2.38
C SER A 40 -3.51 -9.74 -1.99
N GLY A 41 -4.04 -10.70 -1.22
CA GLY A 41 -5.40 -10.62 -0.68
C GLY A 41 -5.61 -9.37 0.17
N GLY A 42 -4.69 -9.06 1.08
CA GLY A 42 -4.75 -7.83 1.89
C GLY A 42 -4.69 -6.55 1.06
N ILE A 43 -3.85 -6.53 0.00
CA ILE A 43 -3.78 -5.39 -0.94
C ILE A 43 -5.10 -5.24 -1.70
N ILE A 44 -5.72 -6.33 -2.15
CA ILE A 44 -7.01 -6.31 -2.86
C ILE A 44 -8.11 -5.78 -1.95
N VAL A 45 -8.19 -6.24 -0.70
CA VAL A 45 -9.18 -5.75 0.28
C VAL A 45 -9.05 -4.25 0.48
N LEU A 46 -7.83 -3.73 0.62
CA LEU A 46 -7.59 -2.29 0.74
C LEU A 46 -7.94 -1.54 -0.55
N ALA A 47 -7.63 -2.12 -1.72
CA ALA A 47 -7.99 -1.55 -3.02
C ALA A 47 -9.51 -1.42 -3.19
N VAL A 48 -10.26 -2.45 -2.79
CA VAL A 48 -11.73 -2.42 -2.79
C VAL A 48 -12.26 -1.30 -1.90
N PHE A 49 -11.68 -1.13 -0.71
CA PHE A 49 -12.05 -0.04 0.18
C PHE A 49 -11.76 1.34 -0.45
N ILE A 50 -10.56 1.56 -0.99
CA ILE A 50 -10.16 2.82 -1.65
C ILE A 50 -11.09 3.13 -2.84
N THR A 51 -11.40 2.12 -3.67
CA THR A 51 -12.30 2.28 -4.81
C THR A 51 -13.72 2.60 -4.36
N GLY A 52 -14.23 1.91 -3.33
CA GLY A 52 -15.54 2.18 -2.74
C GLY A 52 -15.62 3.59 -2.16
N LEU A 53 -14.58 4.03 -1.47
CA LEU A 53 -14.48 5.39 -0.96
C LEU A 53 -14.42 6.44 -2.08
N TRP A 54 -13.73 6.15 -3.18
CA TRP A 54 -13.71 6.99 -4.37
C TRP A 54 -15.10 7.18 -4.97
N LEU A 55 -15.83 6.09 -5.15
CA LEU A 55 -17.21 6.14 -5.68
C LEU A 55 -18.16 6.89 -4.75
N PHE A 56 -17.98 6.74 -3.44
CA PHE A 56 -18.79 7.45 -2.44
C PHE A 56 -18.50 8.95 -2.43
N LEU A 57 -17.23 9.34 -2.45
CA LEU A 57 -16.81 10.74 -2.41
C LEU A 57 -16.98 11.48 -3.75
N GLN A 58 -17.26 10.76 -4.85
CA GLN A 58 -17.31 11.30 -6.23
C GLN A 58 -16.04 12.09 -6.61
N ARG A 59 -14.92 11.81 -5.92
CA ARG A 59 -13.60 12.41 -6.15
C ARG A 59 -12.50 11.45 -5.72
N PRO A 60 -11.27 11.55 -6.30
CA PRO A 60 -10.15 10.75 -5.82
C PRO A 60 -9.89 11.02 -4.32
N PRO A 61 -9.74 9.98 -3.49
CA PRO A 61 -9.48 10.12 -2.06
C PRO A 61 -8.00 10.49 -1.81
N LEU A 62 -7.65 11.76 -2.04
CA LEU A 62 -6.29 12.32 -1.90
C LEU A 62 -6.26 13.65 -1.13
N ARG A 63 -7.42 14.07 -0.60
CA ARG A 63 -7.57 15.41 0.01
C ARG A 63 -7.25 15.44 1.49
N THR A 64 -7.49 14.37 2.21
CA THR A 64 -7.29 14.33 3.66
C THR A 64 -6.03 13.55 4.02
N MET A 65 -5.51 13.78 5.22
CA MET A 65 -4.38 13.03 5.78
C MET A 65 -4.66 11.53 5.83
N GLY A 66 -5.89 11.17 6.21
CA GLY A 66 -6.31 9.77 6.27
C GLY A 66 -6.32 9.10 4.89
N GLU A 67 -6.85 9.80 3.88
CA GLU A 67 -6.85 9.33 2.49
C GLU A 67 -5.43 9.12 1.97
N THR A 68 -4.53 10.08 2.23
CA THR A 68 -3.12 9.97 1.81
C THR A 68 -2.40 8.79 2.46
N ARG A 69 -2.65 8.53 3.75
CA ARG A 69 -2.08 7.38 4.47
C ARG A 69 -2.57 6.04 3.93
N LEU A 70 -3.83 5.96 3.47
CA LEU A 70 -4.34 4.76 2.79
C LEU A 70 -3.54 4.46 1.53
N TRP A 71 -3.24 5.48 0.72
CA TRP A 71 -2.41 5.34 -0.47
C TRP A 71 -1.00 4.90 -0.12
N TYR A 72 -0.38 5.45 0.94
CA TYR A 72 0.93 4.99 1.40
C TYR A 72 0.91 3.52 1.80
N SER A 73 -0.10 3.08 2.56
CA SER A 73 -0.25 1.67 2.93
C SER A 73 -0.38 0.78 1.69
N PHE A 74 -1.18 1.20 0.73
CA PHE A 74 -1.43 0.48 -0.51
C PHE A 74 -0.15 0.33 -1.37
N PHE A 75 0.54 1.45 -1.64
CA PHE A 75 1.78 1.41 -2.43
C PHE A 75 2.90 0.68 -1.71
N MET A 76 3.00 0.80 -0.39
CA MET A 76 3.98 0.08 0.41
C MET A 76 3.76 -1.44 0.33
N GLY A 77 2.51 -1.88 0.41
CA GLY A 77 2.15 -3.29 0.23
C GLY A 77 2.52 -3.82 -1.15
N ILE A 78 2.20 -3.06 -2.21
CA ILE A 78 2.54 -3.41 -3.59
C ILE A 78 4.06 -3.47 -3.78
N ALA A 79 4.80 -2.46 -3.34
CA ALA A 79 6.26 -2.40 -3.48
C ALA A 79 6.94 -3.59 -2.77
N GLY A 80 6.51 -3.91 -1.55
CA GLY A 80 7.01 -5.08 -0.82
C GLY A 80 6.72 -6.39 -1.52
N LEU A 81 5.50 -6.55 -2.04
CA LEU A 81 5.09 -7.75 -2.78
C LEU A 81 5.89 -7.91 -4.09
N LEU A 82 6.05 -6.85 -4.88
CA LEU A 82 6.83 -6.86 -6.12
C LEU A 82 8.30 -7.20 -5.86
N THR A 83 8.89 -6.59 -4.83
CA THR A 83 10.25 -6.87 -4.41
C THR A 83 10.42 -8.33 -3.99
N TYR A 84 9.47 -8.87 -3.22
CA TYR A 84 9.50 -10.27 -2.83
C TYR A 84 9.35 -11.22 -4.02
N ILE A 85 8.47 -10.92 -4.95
CA ILE A 85 8.27 -11.73 -6.17
C ILE A 85 9.54 -11.74 -7.01
N ARG A 86 10.25 -10.62 -7.09
CA ARG A 86 11.41 -10.46 -7.99
C ARG A 86 12.72 -10.94 -7.39
N TRP A 87 13.00 -10.57 -6.12
CA TRP A 87 14.29 -10.82 -5.45
C TRP A 87 14.21 -11.81 -4.28
N GLN A 88 13.01 -12.24 -3.90
CA GLN A 88 12.76 -13.20 -2.81
C GLN A 88 13.31 -12.76 -1.43
N TYR A 89 13.50 -11.46 -1.22
CA TYR A 89 13.91 -10.91 0.06
C TYR A 89 12.76 -10.96 1.07
N ARG A 90 12.75 -11.98 1.91
CA ARG A 90 11.69 -12.24 2.90
C ARG A 90 11.51 -11.11 3.91
N TRP A 91 12.62 -10.54 4.36
CA TRP A 91 12.60 -9.46 5.34
C TRP A 91 11.97 -8.18 4.78
N ILE A 92 12.14 -7.90 3.50
CA ILE A 92 11.55 -6.72 2.85
C ILE A 92 10.02 -6.83 2.81
N LEU A 93 9.46 -8.01 2.48
CA LEU A 93 8.02 -8.23 2.50
C LEU A 93 7.45 -8.03 3.91
N SER A 94 8.12 -8.60 4.93
CA SER A 94 7.67 -8.49 6.32
C SER A 94 7.76 -7.05 6.83
N PHE A 95 8.83 -6.34 6.51
CA PHE A 95 9.02 -4.94 6.86
C PHE A 95 7.99 -4.03 6.18
N SER A 96 7.75 -4.24 4.89
CA SER A 96 6.74 -3.53 4.11
C SER A 96 5.32 -3.76 4.66
N ALA A 97 4.98 -5.02 4.98
CA ALA A 97 3.69 -5.35 5.59
C ALA A 97 3.52 -4.70 6.96
N LEU A 98 4.59 -4.65 7.78
CA LEU A 98 4.58 -3.99 9.07
C LEU A 98 4.37 -2.47 8.93
N LEU A 99 5.09 -1.81 8.03
CA LEU A 99 4.91 -0.38 7.78
C LEU A 99 3.50 -0.06 7.26
N ALA A 100 3.00 -0.84 6.29
CA ALA A 100 1.63 -0.67 5.80
C ALA A 100 0.61 -0.82 6.93
N THR A 101 0.80 -1.81 7.81
CA THR A 101 -0.04 -2.02 9.00
C THR A 101 -0.01 -0.81 9.94
N VAL A 102 1.16 -0.24 10.20
CA VAL A 102 1.29 0.96 11.05
C VAL A 102 0.48 2.13 10.49
N PHE A 103 0.56 2.40 9.20
CA PHE A 103 -0.24 3.47 8.58
C PHE A 103 -1.74 3.23 8.68
N VAL A 104 -2.20 1.98 8.52
CA VAL A 104 -3.61 1.61 8.69
C VAL A 104 -4.05 1.78 10.15
N ILE A 105 -3.22 1.36 11.12
CA ILE A 105 -3.52 1.51 12.55
C ILE A 105 -3.60 2.99 12.94
N ILE A 106 -2.70 3.85 12.44
CA ILE A 106 -2.76 5.29 12.70
C ILE A 106 -4.09 5.87 12.18
N ASN A 107 -4.58 5.42 11.02
CA ASN A 107 -5.89 5.83 10.52
C ASN A 107 -7.05 5.34 11.39
N LEU A 108 -6.93 4.17 12.01
CA LEU A 108 -7.93 3.66 12.95
C LEU A 108 -7.96 4.45 14.25
N MET A 109 -6.77 4.86 14.75
CA MET A 109 -6.65 5.54 16.05
C MET A 109 -6.99 7.04 16.00
N LYS A 110 -6.99 7.64 14.80
CA LYS A 110 -7.22 9.09 14.63
C LYS A 110 -8.35 9.35 13.61
N PRO A 111 -9.61 9.11 13.98
CA PRO A 111 -10.76 9.38 13.11
C PRO A 111 -10.92 10.89 12.78
N GLU A 112 -10.40 11.78 13.61
CA GLU A 112 -10.39 13.24 13.39
C GLU A 112 -9.70 13.65 12.06
N ILE A 113 -8.82 12.80 11.52
CA ILE A 113 -8.10 13.03 10.27
C ILE A 113 -9.00 12.81 9.04
N HIS A 114 -10.18 12.22 9.26
CA HIS A 114 -11.20 12.05 8.22
C HIS A 114 -12.03 13.32 8.00
N ASP A 115 -11.95 14.30 8.92
CA ASP A 115 -12.57 15.60 8.77
C ASP A 115 -11.93 16.41 7.63
N GLN A 116 -12.77 17.20 6.98
CA GLN A 116 -12.48 17.87 5.68
C GLN A 116 -11.44 19.01 5.75
N SER A 117 -10.68 19.12 6.83
CA SER A 117 -9.61 20.13 6.93
C SER A 117 -8.47 19.78 5.96
N LEU A 118 -8.52 20.43 4.82
CA LEU A 118 -7.48 20.37 3.78
C LEU A 118 -6.15 20.86 4.35
N MET A 119 -5.14 20.01 4.32
CA MET A 119 -3.77 20.51 4.51
C MET A 119 -3.47 21.56 3.45
N PRO A 120 -2.90 22.73 3.81
CA PRO A 120 -2.53 23.78 2.86
C PRO A 120 -1.65 23.29 1.71
N ALA A 121 -0.74 22.33 2.01
CA ALA A 121 0.15 21.73 1.01
C ALA A 121 -0.58 20.86 -0.03
N LEU A 122 -1.73 20.27 0.32
CA LEU A 122 -2.52 19.40 -0.56
C LEU A 122 -3.56 20.18 -1.38
N GLN A 123 -3.71 21.48 -1.12
CA GLN A 123 -4.62 22.37 -1.86
C GLN A 123 -4.06 22.80 -3.22
N SER A 124 -2.75 22.58 -3.44
CA SER A 124 -2.12 22.91 -4.71
C SER A 124 -2.55 21.94 -5.81
N ILE A 125 -3.01 22.47 -6.94
CA ILE A 125 -3.35 21.72 -8.15
C ILE A 125 -2.14 20.92 -8.68
N TRP A 126 -0.92 21.35 -8.31
CA TRP A 126 0.35 20.73 -8.67
C TRP A 126 0.70 19.48 -7.86
N PHE A 127 -0.04 19.19 -6.78
CA PHE A 127 0.22 18.03 -5.93
C PHE A 127 0.00 16.71 -6.71
N ILE A 128 -1.11 16.60 -7.43
CA ILE A 128 -1.46 15.40 -8.19
C ILE A 128 -0.41 15.06 -9.27
N PRO A 129 -0.03 16.00 -10.18
CA PRO A 129 1.02 15.73 -11.14
C PRO A 129 2.38 15.44 -10.50
N HIS A 130 2.71 16.09 -9.39
CA HIS A 130 3.96 15.87 -8.67
C HIS A 130 4.08 14.43 -8.14
N VAL A 131 3.06 13.96 -7.42
CA VAL A 131 3.01 12.57 -6.92
C VAL A 131 3.02 11.56 -8.08
N THR A 132 2.29 11.83 -9.15
CA THR A 132 2.25 10.97 -10.34
C THR A 132 3.63 10.83 -10.98
N VAL A 133 4.37 11.94 -11.12
CA VAL A 133 5.74 11.92 -11.64
C VAL A 133 6.67 11.08 -10.75
N TYR A 134 6.59 11.21 -9.43
CA TYR A 134 7.40 10.39 -8.52
C TYR A 134 7.10 8.90 -8.66
N VAL A 135 5.83 8.52 -8.72
CA VAL A 135 5.42 7.11 -8.91
C VAL A 135 5.92 6.58 -10.26
N LEU A 136 5.79 7.37 -11.33
CA LEU A 136 6.30 7.00 -12.65
C LEU A 136 7.81 6.84 -12.67
N LEU A 137 8.56 7.78 -12.07
CA LEU A 137 10.02 7.70 -11.97
C LEU A 137 10.47 6.47 -11.19
N LEU A 138 9.75 6.13 -10.11
CA LEU A 138 10.03 4.94 -9.30
C LEU A 138 9.77 3.66 -10.11
N CYS A 139 8.66 3.59 -10.84
CA CYS A 139 8.36 2.48 -11.75
C CYS A 139 9.39 2.36 -12.87
N ILE A 140 9.77 3.46 -13.51
CA ILE A 140 10.79 3.49 -14.56
C ILE A 140 12.14 3.07 -14.00
N GLY A 141 12.54 3.60 -12.83
CA GLY A 141 13.79 3.23 -12.15
C GLY A 141 13.86 1.74 -11.83
N LEU A 142 12.77 1.15 -11.33
CA LEU A 142 12.67 -0.29 -11.11
C LEU A 142 12.76 -1.10 -12.41
N CYS A 143 12.14 -0.62 -13.49
CA CYS A 143 12.22 -1.27 -14.80
C CYS A 143 13.64 -1.22 -15.37
N PHE A 144 14.33 -0.08 -15.28
CA PHE A 144 15.72 0.07 -15.72
C PHE A 144 16.68 -0.79 -14.89
N TYR A 145 16.55 -0.75 -13.57
CA TYR A 145 17.35 -1.58 -12.67
C TYR A 145 17.18 -3.08 -12.97
N ASN A 146 15.95 -3.51 -13.22
CA ASN A 146 15.64 -4.89 -13.63
C ASN A 146 16.24 -5.28 -14.99
N ARG A 147 16.46 -4.30 -15.88
CA ARG A 147 17.11 -4.52 -17.17
C ARG A 147 18.63 -4.65 -17.04
N ILE A 148 19.25 -3.85 -16.19
CA ILE A 148 20.69 -3.88 -15.92
C ILE A 148 21.09 -5.22 -15.29
N ASP A 149 20.36 -5.72 -14.30
CA ASP A 149 20.59 -7.05 -13.67
C ASP A 149 20.55 -8.23 -14.67
N ARG A 150 19.89 -8.07 -15.80
CA ARG A 150 19.84 -9.10 -16.85
C ARG A 150 20.99 -8.99 -17.85
N VAL A 151 21.63 -7.83 -17.94
CA VAL A 151 22.70 -7.56 -18.92
C VAL A 151 24.07 -7.77 -18.27
N VAL A 152 24.18 -7.60 -16.96
CA VAL A 152 25.41 -7.81 -16.18
C VAL A 152 25.14 -8.92 -15.17
N PRO A 153 25.32 -10.20 -15.52
CA PRO A 153 25.30 -11.28 -14.54
C PRO A 153 26.50 -11.15 -13.59
N PRO A 154 26.36 -11.54 -12.31
CA PRO A 154 27.41 -11.49 -11.31
C PRO A 154 28.59 -12.43 -11.64
#